data_93a49f511492c5d0c5cec75a9e49498a
#
_entry.id   93a49f511492c5d0c5cec75a9e49498a
#
_cell.length_a   1.000
_cell.length_b   1.000
_cell.length_c   1.000
_cell.angle_alpha   90.00
_cell.angle_beta   90.00
_cell.angle_gamma   90.00
#
_symmetry.space_group_name_H-M   'P 1'
#
loop_
_entity.id
_entity.type
_entity.pdbx_description
1 polymer ?
#
loop_
_entity_poly.entity_id
_entity_poly.type
_entity_poly.pdbx_seq_one_letter_code
_entity_poly.pdbx_strand_id
1 'polypeptide(L)'
;MTTKKKPKLVIEMNYTELDNWWNDFREGMSSWGGYLLKPYPELLTTWYAERVIDFDNLENQSEWTPWDPMMPAGKLVILAAKRHMRDLERQGTDEFPWIFDEEKAHRPIRFLEKKCKPSKGDFGKIVAQPWQHFVIGGTYGWVHRETGVRKYREVLEFVGRKNGKTTMVSGLSNYMLGEDGENGANVYILANSQKQSNILFEEAKAMIEASPYLSKKFKAMAREIKYPEKNCSMVAMSAEKKKDGENLHFGCFDEVHDFVNYILINVMKRSRGMRKQPLIMYITTAGTVLDGPLMDFYEAGVECLEHLEDDLDERMLYFLAQLDDPKEADNPNMWIKANPNLCLMDVVNLVTDYKKDRNNPQELADWITKQFNLFSDIDELSFLDMQTINKNNKSVKWDDFKQKECIAGFDLSETEDFTSADLEFPIFETGEIVVISHSWISKVRYDKDNNKQRLDAWKKEGSLTVTPGSYVDFQYVYDWFVERSKEYKILRIRYDRRNSLVLNQQLIDYGFIMEEARQGHLTLGGPMKDLKERFLSGKVIFNNSKMFRWYLSNVKLEKDRNSNWMPTKQSKSRKIDGFAALLNSHVSVVEMFANKSKGDATVTYYSVDDLLNM
;
A
#
# COMPACT_ATOMS: atom_id res chain seq x y z
N MET A 1 34.26 -15.44 36.51
CA MET A 1 33.05 -15.03 35.75
C MET A 1 33.47 -14.85 34.31
N THR A 2 33.27 -15.85 33.47
CA THR A 2 33.49 -15.76 32.04
C THR A 2 32.37 -14.89 31.44
N THR A 3 32.68 -13.69 31.06
CA THR A 3 31.79 -12.81 30.28
C THR A 3 31.40 -13.57 29.00
N LYS A 4 30.17 -14.08 28.92
CA LYS A 4 29.62 -14.59 27.67
C LYS A 4 29.70 -13.42 26.68
N LYS A 5 30.57 -13.50 25.65
CA LYS A 5 30.57 -12.57 24.53
C LYS A 5 29.16 -12.55 23.95
N LYS A 6 28.58 -11.34 23.77
CA LYS A 6 27.34 -11.22 23.00
C LYS A 6 27.52 -11.92 21.64
N PRO A 7 26.53 -12.69 21.17
CA PRO A 7 26.62 -13.29 19.84
C PRO A 7 26.84 -12.19 18.81
N LYS A 8 27.71 -12.43 17.84
CA LYS A 8 28.01 -11.52 16.74
C LYS A 8 26.78 -11.38 15.87
N LEU A 9 26.44 -10.17 15.47
CA LEU A 9 25.32 -9.92 14.56
C LEU A 9 25.65 -10.54 13.19
N VAL A 10 24.66 -11.14 12.52
CA VAL A 10 24.83 -11.78 11.20
C VAL A 10 25.43 -10.80 10.19
N ILE A 11 25.02 -9.54 10.22
CA ILE A 11 25.53 -8.47 9.36
C ILE A 11 27.04 -8.18 9.58
N GLU A 12 27.62 -8.59 10.70
CA GLU A 12 29.04 -8.38 11.03
C GLU A 12 29.92 -9.62 10.74
N MET A 13 29.32 -10.75 10.37
CA MET A 13 30.00 -12.02 10.09
C MET A 13 30.85 -11.92 8.83
N ASN A 14 32.01 -12.59 8.77
CA ASN A 14 32.75 -12.82 7.54
C ASN A 14 32.09 -13.89 6.66
N TYR A 15 32.62 -14.15 5.46
CA TYR A 15 32.01 -15.07 4.50
C TYR A 15 31.85 -16.50 5.08
N THR A 16 32.87 -17.06 5.72
CA THR A 16 32.81 -18.41 6.31
C THR A 16 31.81 -18.48 7.47
N GLU A 17 31.74 -17.43 8.30
CA GLU A 17 30.75 -17.34 9.38
C GLU A 17 29.33 -17.25 8.82
N LEU A 18 29.12 -16.50 7.71
CA LEU A 18 27.85 -16.39 7.00
C LEU A 18 27.41 -17.72 6.39
N ASP A 19 28.35 -18.46 5.78
CA ASP A 19 28.04 -19.76 5.17
C ASP A 19 27.62 -20.77 6.24
N ASN A 20 28.32 -20.81 7.39
CA ASN A 20 27.96 -21.65 8.53
C ASN A 20 26.59 -21.28 9.12
N TRP A 21 26.35 -19.97 9.34
CA TRP A 21 25.05 -19.48 9.80
C TRP A 21 23.92 -19.85 8.84
N TRP A 22 24.16 -19.70 7.54
CA TRP A 22 23.15 -20.00 6.53
C TRP A 22 22.80 -21.48 6.44
N ASN A 23 23.80 -22.35 6.55
CA ASN A 23 23.58 -23.80 6.58
C ASN A 23 22.79 -24.21 7.83
N ASP A 24 23.13 -23.67 9.02
CA ASP A 24 22.38 -23.88 10.26
C ASP A 24 20.93 -23.36 10.14
N PHE A 25 20.73 -22.18 9.54
CA PHE A 25 19.42 -21.61 9.29
C PHE A 25 18.52 -22.54 8.45
N ARG A 26 19.05 -23.03 7.34
CA ARG A 26 18.30 -23.94 6.44
C ARG A 26 18.03 -25.29 7.08
N GLU A 27 18.99 -25.83 7.81
CA GLU A 27 18.84 -27.09 8.56
C GLU A 27 17.73 -26.94 9.61
N GLY A 28 17.77 -25.90 10.42
CA GLY A 28 16.74 -25.59 11.40
C GLY A 28 15.36 -25.49 10.75
N MET A 29 15.20 -24.65 9.73
CA MET A 29 13.91 -24.47 9.02
C MET A 29 13.39 -25.77 8.39
N SER A 30 14.26 -26.63 7.87
CA SER A 30 13.82 -27.89 7.26
C SER A 30 13.48 -28.97 8.30
N SER A 31 14.06 -28.92 9.50
CA SER A 31 13.88 -29.93 10.56
C SER A 31 12.43 -30.08 11.01
N TRP A 32 11.65 -29.00 11.00
CA TRP A 32 10.25 -28.97 11.39
C TRP A 32 9.28 -28.65 10.24
N GLY A 33 9.78 -28.52 9.01
CA GLY A 33 8.96 -28.32 7.82
C GLY A 33 8.67 -26.85 7.45
N GLY A 34 9.34 -25.88 8.06
CA GLY A 34 9.27 -24.46 7.66
C GLY A 34 9.85 -24.18 6.26
N TYR A 35 10.68 -25.11 5.78
CA TYR A 35 11.22 -25.16 4.44
C TYR A 35 11.13 -26.59 3.89
N LEU A 36 10.59 -26.77 2.69
CA LEU A 36 10.36 -28.09 2.11
C LEU A 36 11.41 -28.41 1.03
N LEU A 37 12.05 -29.56 1.18
CA LEU A 37 12.99 -30.12 0.21
C LEU A 37 12.33 -31.03 -0.84
N LYS A 38 11.10 -31.47 -0.56
CA LYS A 38 10.28 -32.34 -1.43
C LYS A 38 8.80 -32.01 -1.26
N PRO A 39 7.96 -32.31 -2.27
CA PRO A 39 6.51 -32.13 -2.16
C PRO A 39 5.95 -32.79 -0.90
N TYR A 40 5.11 -32.02 -0.19
CA TYR A 40 4.43 -32.52 1.00
C TYR A 40 3.10 -33.21 0.59
N PRO A 41 2.78 -34.38 1.16
CA PRO A 41 1.59 -35.13 0.74
C PRO A 41 0.27 -34.47 1.18
N GLU A 42 0.32 -33.64 2.21
CA GLU A 42 -0.83 -32.97 2.82
C GLU A 42 -0.85 -31.48 2.48
N LEU A 43 -2.03 -30.86 2.63
CA LEU A 43 -2.19 -29.43 2.47
C LEU A 43 -1.66 -28.68 3.71
N LEU A 44 -0.85 -27.65 3.49
CA LEU A 44 -0.23 -26.88 4.57
C LEU A 44 -0.89 -25.51 4.83
N THR A 45 -2.07 -25.22 4.25
CA THR A 45 -2.71 -23.89 4.36
C THR A 45 -2.97 -23.51 5.81
N THR A 46 -3.71 -24.35 6.54
CA THR A 46 -4.03 -24.11 7.96
C THR A 46 -2.79 -24.28 8.84
N TRP A 47 -1.97 -25.29 8.59
CA TRP A 47 -0.71 -25.49 9.28
C TRP A 47 0.22 -24.25 9.20
N TYR A 48 0.34 -23.62 8.01
CA TYR A 48 1.11 -22.39 7.86
C TYR A 48 0.53 -21.24 8.69
N ALA A 49 -0.79 -21.08 8.65
CA ALA A 49 -1.48 -20.04 9.43
C ALA A 49 -1.22 -20.20 10.94
N GLU A 50 -1.30 -21.43 11.45
CA GLU A 50 -0.98 -21.74 12.85
C GLU A 50 0.47 -21.37 13.21
N ARG A 51 1.45 -21.77 12.39
CA ARG A 51 2.88 -21.47 12.64
C ARG A 51 3.19 -19.98 12.61
N VAL A 52 2.50 -19.22 11.76
CA VAL A 52 2.60 -17.75 11.71
C VAL A 52 1.99 -17.12 12.96
N ILE A 53 0.87 -17.63 13.46
CA ILE A 53 0.24 -17.13 14.69
C ILE A 53 1.07 -17.52 15.92
N ASP A 54 1.68 -18.72 15.94
CA ASP A 54 2.61 -19.12 16.99
C ASP A 54 3.80 -18.15 17.09
N PHE A 55 4.32 -17.67 15.94
CA PHE A 55 5.37 -16.65 15.91
C PHE A 55 4.89 -15.31 16.48
N ASP A 56 3.64 -14.90 16.18
CA ASP A 56 3.07 -13.65 16.72
C ASP A 56 2.92 -13.70 18.26
N ASN A 57 2.71 -14.88 18.83
CA ASN A 57 2.54 -15.08 20.26
C ASN A 57 3.87 -15.06 21.05
N LEU A 58 5.03 -14.95 20.40
CA LEU A 58 6.31 -14.80 21.09
C LEU A 58 6.39 -13.45 21.80
N GLU A 59 6.78 -13.44 23.07
CA GLU A 59 7.02 -12.22 23.84
C GLU A 59 8.11 -11.34 23.19
N ASN A 60 9.13 -11.99 22.61
CA ASN A 60 10.22 -11.31 21.93
C ASN A 60 10.58 -12.02 20.62
N GLN A 61 10.03 -11.53 19.52
CA GLN A 61 10.29 -12.08 18.18
C GLN A 61 11.77 -12.03 17.77
N SER A 62 12.59 -11.15 18.37
CA SER A 62 14.02 -11.07 18.08
C SER A 62 14.83 -12.25 18.65
N GLU A 63 14.26 -13.03 19.56
CA GLU A 63 14.86 -14.26 20.11
C GLU A 63 14.55 -15.51 19.29
N TRP A 64 13.67 -15.40 18.30
CA TRP A 64 13.35 -16.51 17.41
C TRP A 64 14.60 -17.04 16.69
N THR A 65 14.67 -18.35 16.59
CA THR A 65 15.71 -19.09 15.86
C THR A 65 15.08 -19.99 14.80
N PRO A 66 15.81 -20.36 13.73
CA PRO A 66 15.28 -21.25 12.70
C PRO A 66 14.94 -22.68 13.18
N TRP A 67 15.31 -23.03 14.41
CA TRP A 67 14.98 -24.32 15.06
C TRP A 67 13.62 -24.30 15.76
N ASP A 68 13.06 -23.12 16.00
CA ASP A 68 11.75 -22.97 16.62
C ASP A 68 10.67 -23.29 15.57
N PRO A 69 9.70 -24.19 15.85
CA PRO A 69 8.69 -24.62 14.89
C PRO A 69 7.60 -23.54 14.67
N MET A 70 8.02 -22.34 14.35
CA MET A 70 7.21 -21.16 14.13
C MET A 70 7.68 -20.45 12.86
N MET A 71 6.75 -19.91 12.09
CA MET A 71 7.06 -19.25 10.83
C MET A 71 7.11 -17.72 11.00
N PRO A 72 8.30 -17.10 10.94
CA PRO A 72 8.39 -15.64 10.99
C PRO A 72 7.65 -15.01 9.82
N ALA A 73 6.80 -14.06 10.14
CA ALA A 73 6.02 -13.32 9.17
C ALA A 73 5.84 -11.87 9.63
N GLY A 74 5.65 -10.94 8.70
CA GLY A 74 5.29 -9.57 9.00
C GLY A 74 3.83 -9.48 9.49
N LYS A 75 3.51 -8.39 10.19
CA LYS A 75 2.19 -8.12 10.79
C LYS A 75 1.02 -8.42 9.84
N LEU A 76 1.12 -8.01 8.57
CA LEU A 76 0.02 -8.17 7.61
C LEU A 76 -0.20 -9.64 7.20
N VAL A 77 0.86 -10.45 7.11
CA VAL A 77 0.72 -11.90 6.88
C VAL A 77 0.13 -12.59 8.11
N ILE A 78 0.53 -12.17 9.32
CA ILE A 78 -0.06 -12.65 10.58
C ILE A 78 -1.58 -12.38 10.60
N LEU A 79 -2.00 -11.17 10.24
CA LEU A 79 -3.41 -10.82 10.17
C LEU A 79 -4.17 -11.61 9.08
N ALA A 80 -3.53 -11.90 7.94
CA ALA A 80 -4.11 -12.78 6.91
C ALA A 80 -4.28 -14.22 7.42
N ALA A 81 -3.34 -14.73 8.21
CA ALA A 81 -3.44 -16.02 8.89
C ALA A 81 -4.59 -16.03 9.92
N LYS A 82 -4.70 -14.99 10.74
CA LYS A 82 -5.80 -14.83 11.70
C LYS A 82 -7.17 -14.75 11.00
N ARG A 83 -7.25 -14.05 9.84
CA ARG A 83 -8.46 -14.04 8.99
C ARG A 83 -8.86 -15.45 8.56
N HIS A 84 -7.89 -16.26 8.10
CA HIS A 84 -8.15 -17.65 7.69
C HIS A 84 -8.66 -18.49 8.85
N MET A 85 -8.04 -18.42 10.04
CA MET A 85 -8.46 -19.16 11.22
C MET A 85 -9.86 -18.75 11.71
N ARG A 86 -10.15 -17.45 11.77
CA ARG A 86 -11.49 -16.93 12.08
C ARG A 86 -12.54 -17.45 11.09
N ASP A 87 -12.23 -17.45 9.79
CA ASP A 87 -13.14 -17.92 8.76
C ASP A 87 -13.41 -19.43 8.87
N LEU A 88 -12.42 -20.24 9.33
CA LEU A 88 -12.62 -21.65 9.66
C LEU A 88 -13.59 -21.86 10.83
N GLU A 89 -13.56 -21.02 11.85
CA GLU A 89 -14.45 -21.12 13.00
C GLU A 89 -15.92 -20.86 12.63
N ARG A 90 -16.18 -19.94 11.69
CA ARG A 90 -17.54 -19.54 11.27
C ARG A 90 -18.01 -20.15 9.96
N GLN A 91 -17.23 -21.07 9.35
CA GLN A 91 -17.54 -21.64 8.05
C GLN A 91 -18.91 -22.34 8.00
N GLY A 92 -19.59 -22.20 6.88
CA GLY A 92 -20.85 -22.90 6.62
C GLY A 92 -22.08 -22.36 7.38
N THR A 93 -21.96 -21.26 8.10
CA THR A 93 -23.10 -20.57 8.73
C THR A 93 -23.92 -19.79 7.69
N ASP A 94 -25.13 -19.34 8.05
CA ASP A 94 -25.96 -18.54 7.14
C ASP A 94 -25.36 -17.15 6.89
N GLU A 95 -24.66 -16.60 7.87
CA GLU A 95 -23.95 -15.33 7.77
C GLU A 95 -22.64 -15.46 7.00
N PHE A 96 -22.02 -16.66 7.01
CA PHE A 96 -20.78 -16.95 6.31
C PHE A 96 -20.90 -18.29 5.55
N PRO A 97 -21.55 -18.32 4.38
CA PRO A 97 -21.88 -19.55 3.64
C PRO A 97 -20.69 -20.17 2.90
N TRP A 98 -19.49 -19.81 3.28
CA TRP A 98 -18.24 -20.33 2.73
C TRP A 98 -17.71 -21.47 3.58
N ILE A 99 -17.21 -22.52 2.93
CA ILE A 99 -16.54 -23.67 3.56
C ILE A 99 -15.15 -23.85 2.96
N PHE A 100 -14.23 -24.39 3.73
CA PHE A 100 -12.89 -24.71 3.26
C PHE A 100 -12.82 -26.15 2.77
N ASP A 101 -12.69 -26.32 1.46
CA ASP A 101 -12.59 -27.62 0.77
C ASP A 101 -11.09 -27.91 0.52
N GLU A 102 -10.51 -28.79 1.33
CA GLU A 102 -9.09 -29.14 1.27
C GLU A 102 -8.68 -29.79 -0.06
N GLU A 103 -9.59 -30.59 -0.68
CA GLU A 103 -9.29 -31.21 -1.96
C GLU A 103 -9.18 -30.18 -3.09
N LYS A 104 -10.10 -29.20 -3.12
CA LYS A 104 -10.02 -28.08 -4.05
C LYS A 104 -8.81 -27.19 -3.79
N ALA A 105 -8.45 -26.98 -2.53
CA ALA A 105 -7.26 -26.23 -2.14
C ALA A 105 -5.97 -26.92 -2.61
N HIS A 106 -5.89 -28.23 -2.44
CA HIS A 106 -4.68 -29.00 -2.72
C HIS A 106 -4.51 -29.33 -4.22
N ARG A 107 -5.60 -29.38 -4.98
CA ARG A 107 -5.59 -29.76 -6.40
C ARG A 107 -4.66 -28.91 -7.27
N PRO A 108 -4.67 -27.57 -7.24
CA PRO A 108 -3.72 -26.75 -8.01
C PRO A 108 -2.26 -26.92 -7.54
N ILE A 109 -2.01 -27.13 -6.25
CA ILE A 109 -0.68 -27.40 -5.71
C ILE A 109 -0.12 -28.70 -6.29
N ARG A 110 -0.91 -29.80 -6.20
CA ARG A 110 -0.52 -31.09 -6.79
C ARG A 110 -0.31 -31.01 -8.31
N PHE A 111 -1.08 -30.16 -8.99
CA PHE A 111 -0.87 -29.91 -10.41
C PHE A 111 0.49 -29.24 -10.67
N LEU A 112 0.83 -28.19 -9.94
CA LEU A 112 2.13 -27.52 -10.03
C LEU A 112 3.29 -28.50 -9.84
N GLU A 113 3.25 -29.27 -8.76
CA GLU A 113 4.34 -30.17 -8.37
C GLU A 113 4.49 -31.39 -9.27
N LYS A 114 3.35 -31.94 -9.78
CA LYS A 114 3.36 -33.19 -10.56
C LYS A 114 3.39 -32.96 -12.07
N LYS A 115 2.91 -31.82 -12.55
CA LYS A 115 2.71 -31.58 -14.00
C LYS A 115 3.58 -30.46 -14.56
N CYS A 116 4.00 -29.50 -13.72
CA CYS A 116 4.81 -28.38 -14.15
C CYS A 116 6.30 -28.62 -13.79
N LYS A 117 7.18 -28.07 -14.64
CA LYS A 117 8.63 -28.03 -14.38
C LYS A 117 9.10 -26.61 -14.64
N PRO A 118 9.91 -26.01 -13.75
CA PRO A 118 10.46 -24.68 -13.98
C PRO A 118 11.37 -24.70 -15.21
N SER A 119 11.40 -23.61 -15.97
CA SER A 119 12.24 -23.49 -17.16
C SER A 119 13.68 -23.07 -16.83
N LYS A 120 13.93 -22.60 -15.63
CA LYS A 120 15.21 -22.01 -15.21
C LYS A 120 15.64 -22.56 -13.86
N GLY A 121 16.97 -22.64 -13.65
CA GLY A 121 17.58 -23.15 -12.43
C GLY A 121 17.71 -24.68 -12.41
N ASP A 122 18.38 -25.19 -11.38
CA ASP A 122 18.63 -26.62 -11.20
C ASP A 122 17.45 -27.39 -10.56
N PHE A 123 16.29 -26.75 -10.45
CA PHE A 123 15.10 -27.31 -9.83
C PHE A 123 14.42 -28.31 -10.79
N GLY A 124 14.73 -29.58 -10.66
CA GLY A 124 14.11 -30.64 -11.47
C GLY A 124 12.58 -30.75 -11.29
N LYS A 125 12.05 -30.29 -10.17
CA LYS A 125 10.61 -30.28 -9.83
C LYS A 125 10.27 -29.02 -9.04
N ILE A 126 9.05 -28.55 -9.19
CA ILE A 126 8.50 -27.53 -8.32
C ILE A 126 8.15 -28.19 -6.97
N VAL A 127 8.59 -27.58 -5.89
CA VAL A 127 8.18 -27.91 -4.52
C VAL A 127 7.51 -26.66 -3.95
N ALA A 128 6.18 -26.70 -3.83
CA ALA A 128 5.43 -25.60 -3.25
C ALA A 128 5.79 -25.43 -1.78
N GLN A 129 6.28 -24.25 -1.41
CA GLN A 129 6.66 -23.95 -0.03
C GLN A 129 5.42 -23.65 0.84
N PRO A 130 5.52 -23.74 2.19
CA PRO A 130 4.37 -23.58 3.08
C PRO A 130 3.53 -22.30 2.82
N TRP A 131 4.18 -21.16 2.58
CA TRP A 131 3.46 -19.93 2.25
C TRP A 131 2.68 -20.00 0.92
N GLN A 132 3.21 -20.74 -0.07
CA GLN A 132 2.52 -20.98 -1.34
C GLN A 132 1.30 -21.89 -1.15
N HIS A 133 1.39 -22.87 -0.24
CA HIS A 133 0.21 -23.63 0.20
C HIS A 133 -0.84 -22.72 0.82
N PHE A 134 -0.44 -21.72 1.60
CA PHE A 134 -1.38 -20.76 2.18
C PHE A 134 -2.07 -19.90 1.12
N VAL A 135 -1.32 -19.31 0.20
CA VAL A 135 -1.88 -18.45 -0.86
C VAL A 135 -2.75 -19.25 -1.83
N ILE A 136 -2.22 -20.36 -2.35
CA ILE A 136 -2.94 -21.20 -3.33
C ILE A 136 -4.12 -21.89 -2.64
N GLY A 137 -3.89 -22.53 -1.51
CA GLY A 137 -4.93 -23.23 -0.77
C GLY A 137 -6.04 -22.29 -0.32
N GLY A 138 -5.70 -21.12 0.21
CA GLY A 138 -6.67 -20.08 0.56
C GLY A 138 -7.50 -19.64 -0.65
N THR A 139 -6.84 -19.39 -1.80
CA THR A 139 -7.51 -18.95 -3.02
C THR A 139 -8.52 -19.97 -3.56
N TYR A 140 -8.15 -21.23 -3.61
CA TYR A 140 -8.95 -22.26 -4.30
C TYR A 140 -9.82 -23.09 -3.34
N GLY A 141 -9.49 -23.16 -2.06
CA GLY A 141 -10.17 -23.99 -1.07
C GLY A 141 -11.46 -23.38 -0.52
N TRP A 142 -11.52 -22.06 -0.36
CA TRP A 142 -12.74 -21.42 0.11
C TRP A 142 -13.83 -21.40 -0.97
N VAL A 143 -14.94 -22.12 -0.75
CA VAL A 143 -16.03 -22.26 -1.70
C VAL A 143 -17.39 -22.10 -1.01
N HIS A 144 -18.38 -21.66 -1.78
CA HIS A 144 -19.75 -21.55 -1.28
C HIS A 144 -20.34 -22.94 -1.02
N ARG A 145 -20.91 -23.17 0.16
CA ARG A 145 -21.41 -24.48 0.63
C ARG A 145 -22.41 -25.16 -0.31
N GLU A 146 -23.25 -24.38 -1.02
CA GLU A 146 -24.30 -24.94 -1.90
C GLU A 146 -23.82 -25.01 -3.35
N THR A 147 -23.17 -23.96 -3.86
CA THR A 147 -22.82 -23.85 -5.28
C THR A 147 -21.44 -24.38 -5.62
N GLY A 148 -20.56 -24.55 -4.63
CA GLY A 148 -19.18 -24.94 -4.79
C GLY A 148 -18.33 -23.91 -5.54
N VAL A 149 -18.86 -22.70 -5.76
CA VAL A 149 -18.15 -21.59 -6.43
C VAL A 149 -17.15 -20.97 -5.48
N ARG A 150 -15.99 -20.62 -6.00
CA ARG A 150 -14.87 -20.02 -5.27
C ARG A 150 -15.26 -18.70 -4.56
N LYS A 151 -14.87 -18.56 -3.28
CA LYS A 151 -15.04 -17.33 -2.49
C LYS A 151 -14.26 -16.19 -3.12
N TYR A 152 -12.94 -16.36 -3.26
CA TYR A 152 -12.07 -15.32 -3.74
C TYR A 152 -12.14 -15.17 -5.26
N ARG A 153 -12.33 -13.94 -5.70
CA ARG A 153 -12.35 -13.53 -7.12
C ARG A 153 -11.13 -12.70 -7.49
N GLU A 154 -10.43 -12.20 -6.50
CA GLU A 154 -9.20 -11.42 -6.65
C GLU A 154 -8.20 -11.84 -5.56
N VAL A 155 -6.91 -11.76 -5.91
CA VAL A 155 -5.79 -12.06 -5.00
C VAL A 155 -4.74 -10.99 -5.18
N LEU A 156 -4.27 -10.38 -4.11
CA LEU A 156 -3.06 -9.55 -4.11
C LEU A 156 -1.93 -10.34 -3.45
N GLU A 157 -0.94 -10.71 -4.25
CA GLU A 157 0.31 -11.31 -3.79
C GLU A 157 1.43 -10.27 -3.85
N PHE A 158 1.72 -9.69 -2.71
CA PHE A 158 2.71 -8.66 -2.51
C PHE A 158 3.90 -9.24 -1.74
N VAL A 159 4.94 -9.65 -2.48
CA VAL A 159 6.08 -10.42 -1.94
C VAL A 159 7.37 -9.90 -2.59
N GLY A 160 8.46 -9.82 -1.85
CA GLY A 160 9.77 -9.37 -2.31
C GLY A 160 10.25 -10.03 -3.62
N ARG A 161 11.26 -9.47 -4.25
CA ARG A 161 11.84 -10.04 -5.48
C ARG A 161 12.42 -11.44 -5.24
N LYS A 162 12.51 -12.25 -6.32
CA LYS A 162 13.11 -13.61 -6.33
C LYS A 162 12.38 -14.66 -5.48
N ASN A 163 11.17 -14.39 -5.01
CA ASN A 163 10.35 -15.35 -4.26
C ASN A 163 9.59 -16.36 -5.16
N GLY A 164 9.87 -16.45 -6.45
CA GLY A 164 9.27 -17.45 -7.33
C GLY A 164 7.85 -17.15 -7.80
N LYS A 165 7.35 -15.91 -7.65
CA LYS A 165 6.02 -15.48 -8.10
C LYS A 165 5.73 -15.90 -9.55
N THR A 166 6.62 -15.55 -10.47
CA THR A 166 6.46 -15.84 -11.90
C THR A 166 6.30 -17.33 -12.16
N THR A 167 7.14 -18.19 -11.57
CA THR A 167 7.06 -19.66 -11.73
C THR A 167 5.75 -20.22 -11.21
N MET A 168 5.33 -19.79 -10.02
CA MET A 168 4.07 -20.22 -9.40
C MET A 168 2.88 -19.84 -10.27
N VAL A 169 2.77 -18.56 -10.65
CA VAL A 169 1.61 -18.06 -11.40
C VAL A 169 1.59 -18.55 -12.86
N SER A 170 2.75 -18.78 -13.48
CA SER A 170 2.82 -19.46 -14.80
C SER A 170 2.22 -20.85 -14.76
N GLY A 171 2.52 -21.62 -13.72
CA GLY A 171 1.92 -22.94 -13.52
C GLY A 171 0.43 -22.88 -13.19
N LEU A 172 0.00 -21.91 -12.36
CA LEU A 172 -1.42 -21.65 -12.09
C LEU A 172 -2.18 -21.21 -13.36
N SER A 173 -1.54 -20.44 -14.25
CA SER A 173 -2.11 -20.07 -15.55
C SER A 173 -2.40 -21.30 -16.41
N ASN A 174 -1.49 -22.29 -16.42
CA ASN A 174 -1.70 -23.58 -17.09
C ASN A 174 -2.79 -24.41 -16.41
N TYR A 175 -2.91 -24.36 -15.08
CA TYR A 175 -4.01 -24.99 -14.34
C TYR A 175 -5.36 -24.36 -14.70
N MET A 176 -5.47 -23.04 -14.70
CA MET A 176 -6.67 -22.30 -15.05
C MET A 176 -7.08 -22.46 -16.52
N LEU A 177 -6.09 -22.70 -17.41
CA LEU A 177 -6.35 -22.96 -18.82
C LEU A 177 -7.07 -24.29 -19.06
N GLY A 178 -6.80 -25.34 -18.25
CA GLY A 178 -7.30 -26.68 -18.60
C GLY A 178 -7.88 -27.52 -17.47
N GLU A 179 -7.60 -27.21 -16.21
CA GLU A 179 -7.89 -28.08 -15.07
C GLU A 179 -8.86 -27.48 -14.04
N ASP A 180 -9.13 -26.17 -14.09
CA ASP A 180 -10.09 -25.49 -13.18
C ASP A 180 -11.56 -25.83 -13.47
N GLY A 181 -11.83 -26.55 -14.58
CA GLY A 181 -13.15 -27.07 -14.91
C GLY A 181 -14.01 -26.19 -15.83
N GLU A 182 -13.50 -25.03 -16.26
CA GLU A 182 -14.20 -24.11 -17.16
C GLU A 182 -13.98 -24.51 -18.64
N ASN A 183 -15.06 -24.55 -19.43
CA ASN A 183 -14.98 -24.70 -20.88
C ASN A 183 -14.87 -23.34 -21.56
N GLY A 184 -14.07 -23.22 -22.61
CA GLY A 184 -13.81 -21.96 -23.29
C GLY A 184 -13.11 -20.96 -22.37
N ALA A 185 -12.25 -21.41 -21.45
CA ALA A 185 -11.53 -20.55 -20.54
C ALA A 185 -10.57 -19.63 -21.30
N ASN A 186 -10.69 -18.33 -21.09
CA ASN A 186 -9.70 -17.35 -21.58
C ASN A 186 -8.81 -16.92 -20.43
N VAL A 187 -7.51 -17.14 -20.60
CA VAL A 187 -6.46 -16.81 -19.66
C VAL A 187 -5.64 -15.64 -20.21
N TYR A 188 -5.48 -14.59 -19.42
CA TYR A 188 -4.76 -13.38 -19.81
C TYR A 188 -3.58 -13.14 -18.89
N ILE A 189 -2.41 -13.00 -19.47
CA ILE A 189 -1.21 -12.57 -18.78
C ILE A 189 -0.98 -11.10 -19.11
N LEU A 190 -1.00 -10.26 -18.10
CA LEU A 190 -1.17 -8.82 -18.20
C LEU A 190 -0.01 -8.12 -17.49
N ALA A 191 0.62 -7.15 -18.16
CA ALA A 191 1.65 -6.30 -17.57
C ALA A 191 1.59 -4.90 -18.17
N ASN A 192 2.34 -3.96 -17.60
CA ASN A 192 2.42 -2.60 -18.13
C ASN A 192 3.03 -2.58 -19.55
N SER A 193 4.01 -3.46 -19.83
CA SER A 193 4.62 -3.62 -21.16
C SER A 193 4.47 -5.04 -21.71
N GLN A 194 4.44 -5.16 -23.07
CA GLN A 194 4.39 -6.47 -23.74
C GLN A 194 5.63 -7.33 -23.42
N LYS A 195 6.78 -6.72 -23.18
CA LYS A 195 8.01 -7.43 -22.81
C LYS A 195 7.86 -8.13 -21.46
N GLN A 196 7.25 -7.46 -20.47
CA GLN A 196 7.01 -8.03 -19.15
C GLN A 196 5.97 -9.16 -19.20
N SER A 197 4.81 -8.94 -19.85
CA SER A 197 3.78 -9.99 -19.95
C SER A 197 4.29 -11.24 -20.68
N ASN A 198 5.20 -11.08 -21.65
CA ASN A 198 5.82 -12.21 -22.36
C ASN A 198 6.73 -13.04 -21.44
N ILE A 199 7.35 -12.49 -20.39
CA ILE A 199 8.22 -13.26 -19.48
C ILE A 199 7.43 -14.39 -18.82
N LEU A 200 6.27 -14.09 -18.26
CA LEU A 200 5.41 -15.05 -17.60
C LEU A 200 4.76 -16.02 -18.63
N PHE A 201 4.38 -15.50 -19.80
CA PHE A 201 3.85 -16.32 -20.89
C PHE A 201 4.84 -17.35 -21.39
N GLU A 202 6.09 -16.97 -21.65
CA GLU A 202 7.15 -17.89 -22.10
C GLU A 202 7.50 -18.92 -21.01
N GLU A 203 7.45 -18.55 -19.73
CA GLU A 203 7.60 -19.51 -18.63
C GLU A 203 6.46 -20.54 -18.63
N ALA A 204 5.20 -20.10 -18.78
CA ALA A 204 4.04 -20.99 -18.87
C ALA A 204 4.14 -21.93 -20.07
N LYS A 205 4.59 -21.42 -21.22
CA LYS A 205 4.85 -22.16 -22.43
C LYS A 205 5.96 -23.21 -22.25
N ALA A 206 7.08 -22.82 -21.68
CA ALA A 206 8.20 -23.72 -21.41
C ALA A 206 7.79 -24.87 -20.46
N MET A 207 6.95 -24.60 -19.45
CA MET A 207 6.38 -25.64 -18.59
C MET A 207 5.55 -26.65 -19.37
N ILE A 208 4.77 -26.19 -20.36
CA ILE A 208 3.99 -27.07 -21.24
C ILE A 208 4.91 -27.94 -22.09
N GLU A 209 5.91 -27.34 -22.74
CA GLU A 209 6.87 -28.03 -23.61
C GLU A 209 7.69 -29.07 -22.83
N ALA A 210 8.06 -28.79 -21.60
CA ALA A 210 8.82 -29.69 -20.72
C ALA A 210 7.97 -30.83 -20.09
N SER A 211 6.64 -30.77 -20.19
CA SER A 211 5.73 -31.74 -19.58
C SER A 211 5.07 -32.64 -20.63
N PRO A 212 5.35 -33.96 -20.67
CA PRO A 212 4.65 -34.88 -21.56
C PRO A 212 3.13 -34.91 -21.38
N TYR A 213 2.65 -34.58 -20.20
CA TYR A 213 1.21 -34.50 -19.91
C TYR A 213 0.58 -33.23 -20.51
N LEU A 214 1.24 -32.07 -20.31
CA LEU A 214 0.71 -30.78 -20.75
C LEU A 214 0.83 -30.62 -22.27
N SER A 215 1.96 -31.07 -22.89
CA SER A 215 2.20 -30.99 -24.34
C SER A 215 1.21 -31.83 -25.16
N LYS A 216 0.61 -32.88 -24.59
CA LYS A 216 -0.47 -33.64 -25.23
C LYS A 216 -1.80 -32.88 -25.24
N LYS A 217 -2.07 -32.04 -24.23
CA LYS A 217 -3.32 -31.28 -24.09
C LYS A 217 -3.26 -29.93 -24.77
N PHE A 218 -2.14 -29.22 -24.61
CA PHE A 218 -2.00 -27.83 -25.01
C PHE A 218 -1.13 -27.68 -26.26
N LYS A 219 -1.57 -26.84 -27.18
CA LYS A 219 -0.81 -26.42 -28.34
C LYS A 219 -0.16 -25.07 -28.05
N ALA A 220 1.13 -25.05 -27.76
CA ALA A 220 1.90 -23.85 -27.51
C ALA A 220 2.37 -23.24 -28.86
N MET A 221 1.93 -21.99 -29.12
CA MET A 221 2.32 -21.20 -30.29
C MET A 221 3.11 -19.98 -29.87
N ALA A 222 3.59 -19.17 -30.80
CA ALA A 222 4.44 -18.02 -30.51
C ALA A 222 3.73 -16.92 -29.67
N ARG A 223 2.42 -16.76 -29.81
CA ARG A 223 1.65 -15.69 -29.17
C ARG A 223 0.40 -16.16 -28.45
N GLU A 224 0.12 -17.44 -28.48
CA GLU A 224 -1.10 -18.04 -27.93
C GLU A 224 -0.83 -19.49 -27.53
N ILE A 225 -1.40 -19.92 -26.42
CA ILE A 225 -1.47 -21.31 -26.02
C ILE A 225 -2.94 -21.74 -26.08
N LYS A 226 -3.25 -22.83 -26.77
CA LYS A 226 -4.60 -23.35 -26.95
C LYS A 226 -4.82 -24.69 -26.27
N TYR A 227 -6.02 -24.89 -25.73
CA TYR A 227 -6.53 -26.21 -25.42
C TYR A 227 -7.72 -26.50 -26.36
N PRO A 228 -7.45 -27.16 -27.54
CA PRO A 228 -8.47 -27.29 -28.58
C PRO A 228 -9.73 -28.04 -28.13
N GLU A 229 -9.58 -29.11 -27.34
CA GLU A 229 -10.70 -29.95 -26.90
C GLU A 229 -11.75 -29.20 -26.09
N LYS A 230 -11.34 -28.18 -25.33
CA LYS A 230 -12.21 -27.34 -24.50
C LYS A 230 -12.39 -25.93 -25.01
N ASN A 231 -11.81 -25.61 -26.18
CA ASN A 231 -11.82 -24.27 -26.77
C ASN A 231 -11.26 -23.19 -25.83
N CYS A 232 -10.20 -23.52 -25.06
CA CYS A 232 -9.58 -22.57 -24.14
C CYS A 232 -8.34 -21.93 -24.79
N SER A 233 -8.03 -20.72 -24.38
CA SER A 233 -6.85 -19.98 -24.86
C SER A 233 -6.14 -19.19 -23.76
N MET A 234 -4.82 -19.00 -23.92
CA MET A 234 -4.00 -18.14 -23.10
C MET A 234 -3.20 -17.19 -23.97
N VAL A 235 -3.19 -15.90 -23.66
CA VAL A 235 -2.47 -14.87 -24.40
C VAL A 235 -1.81 -13.87 -23.44
N ALA A 236 -0.68 -13.28 -23.86
CA ALA A 236 -0.03 -12.17 -23.19
C ALA A 236 -0.50 -10.84 -23.78
N MET A 237 -0.84 -9.89 -22.91
CA MET A 237 -1.34 -8.56 -23.30
C MET A 237 -0.66 -7.45 -22.47
N SER A 238 -0.64 -6.23 -23.01
CA SER A 238 -0.12 -5.05 -22.33
C SER A 238 -1.15 -3.92 -22.28
N ALA A 239 -0.92 -2.96 -21.37
CA ALA A 239 -1.76 -1.78 -21.19
C ALA A 239 -1.89 -0.91 -22.45
N GLU A 240 -0.94 -1.01 -23.38
CA GLU A 240 -0.92 -0.23 -24.63
C GLU A 240 -2.00 -0.64 -25.65
N LYS A 241 -2.59 -1.82 -25.52
CA LYS A 241 -3.60 -2.34 -26.43
C LYS A 241 -5.00 -2.27 -25.80
N LYS A 242 -5.81 -1.30 -26.23
CA LYS A 242 -7.25 -1.28 -25.93
C LYS A 242 -7.94 -2.47 -26.60
N LYS A 243 -8.57 -3.34 -25.83
CA LYS A 243 -9.45 -4.39 -26.33
C LYS A 243 -10.72 -4.41 -25.47
N ASP A 244 -11.85 -4.15 -26.12
CA ASP A 244 -13.18 -4.42 -25.59
C ASP A 244 -13.67 -5.79 -26.12
N GLY A 245 -14.48 -6.51 -25.33
CA GLY A 245 -15.09 -7.75 -25.74
C GLY A 245 -14.39 -9.02 -25.23
N GLU A 246 -13.45 -8.91 -24.31
CA GLU A 246 -12.80 -10.07 -23.68
C GLU A 246 -13.75 -10.77 -22.69
N ASN A 247 -13.52 -12.08 -22.45
CA ASN A 247 -14.32 -12.91 -21.53
C ASN A 247 -13.38 -13.66 -20.58
N LEU A 248 -12.94 -12.98 -19.53
CA LEU A 248 -11.89 -13.42 -18.63
C LEU A 248 -12.37 -14.55 -17.72
N HIS A 249 -11.66 -15.68 -17.77
CA HIS A 249 -11.70 -16.72 -16.74
C HIS A 249 -10.56 -16.56 -15.71
N PHE A 250 -9.36 -16.32 -16.19
CA PHE A 250 -8.21 -16.01 -15.35
C PHE A 250 -7.40 -14.84 -15.91
N GLY A 251 -7.05 -13.89 -15.05
CA GLY A 251 -6.14 -12.78 -15.35
C GLY A 251 -5.02 -12.70 -14.34
N CYS A 252 -3.77 -12.71 -14.82
CA CYS A 252 -2.63 -12.41 -13.99
C CYS A 252 -2.06 -11.05 -14.37
N PHE A 253 -2.09 -10.09 -13.45
CA PHE A 253 -1.40 -8.82 -13.56
C PHE A 253 -0.02 -8.92 -12.92
N ASP A 254 1.03 -8.88 -13.74
CA ASP A 254 2.40 -8.92 -13.28
C ASP A 254 2.96 -7.50 -13.11
N GLU A 255 3.77 -7.32 -12.06
CA GLU A 255 4.42 -6.07 -11.68
C GLU A 255 3.42 -4.89 -11.60
N VAL A 256 2.37 -5.06 -10.78
CA VAL A 256 1.29 -4.06 -10.62
C VAL A 256 1.83 -2.70 -10.18
N HIS A 257 3.00 -2.66 -9.55
CA HIS A 257 3.65 -1.43 -9.13
C HIS A 257 4.05 -0.49 -10.29
N ASP A 258 4.10 -1.00 -11.54
CA ASP A 258 4.38 -0.20 -12.73
C ASP A 258 3.10 0.43 -13.36
N PHE A 259 1.90 0.05 -12.89
CA PHE A 259 0.65 0.57 -13.43
C PHE A 259 0.35 1.96 -12.85
N VAL A 260 0.18 2.93 -13.73
CA VAL A 260 -0.13 4.31 -13.37
C VAL A 260 -1.64 4.63 -13.41
N ASN A 261 -2.48 3.70 -13.90
CA ASN A 261 -3.94 3.87 -13.98
C ASN A 261 -4.68 2.53 -14.04
N TYR A 262 -6.01 2.60 -13.89
CA TYR A 262 -6.90 1.44 -13.84
C TYR A 262 -7.44 0.97 -15.20
N ILE A 263 -7.06 1.55 -16.31
CA ILE A 263 -7.72 1.32 -17.61
C ILE A 263 -7.77 -0.17 -17.94
N LEU A 264 -6.63 -0.86 -17.98
CA LEU A 264 -6.57 -2.29 -18.30
C LEU A 264 -7.23 -3.14 -17.20
N ILE A 265 -7.01 -2.80 -15.93
CA ILE A 265 -7.60 -3.49 -14.78
C ILE A 265 -9.12 -3.45 -14.86
N ASN A 266 -9.72 -2.29 -15.12
CA ASN A 266 -11.16 -2.12 -15.22
C ASN A 266 -11.76 -2.87 -16.41
N VAL A 267 -11.09 -2.88 -17.57
CA VAL A 267 -11.51 -3.69 -18.73
C VAL A 267 -11.59 -5.16 -18.33
N MET A 268 -10.56 -5.70 -17.71
CA MET A 268 -10.50 -7.11 -17.29
C MET A 268 -11.49 -7.44 -16.16
N LYS A 269 -11.67 -6.54 -15.19
CA LYS A 269 -12.68 -6.69 -14.14
C LYS A 269 -14.10 -6.78 -14.72
N ARG A 270 -14.44 -5.96 -15.72
CA ARG A 270 -15.75 -5.96 -16.38
C ARG A 270 -15.96 -7.20 -17.27
N SER A 271 -14.90 -7.74 -17.86
CA SER A 271 -14.97 -8.90 -18.76
C SER A 271 -15.28 -10.23 -18.04
N ARG A 272 -15.37 -10.24 -16.71
CA ARG A 272 -15.68 -11.44 -15.88
C ARG A 272 -17.17 -11.84 -15.89
N GLY A 273 -18.07 -11.00 -16.38
CA GLY A 273 -19.52 -11.08 -16.13
C GLY A 273 -20.19 -12.38 -16.53
N MET A 274 -19.65 -13.11 -17.51
CA MET A 274 -20.22 -14.37 -18.05
C MET A 274 -19.65 -15.64 -17.38
N ARG A 275 -18.64 -15.52 -16.50
CA ARG A 275 -17.97 -16.66 -15.88
C ARG A 275 -18.47 -16.92 -14.46
N LYS A 276 -18.62 -18.21 -14.11
CA LYS A 276 -19.10 -18.61 -12.77
C LYS A 276 -18.08 -18.28 -11.68
N GLN A 277 -16.81 -18.58 -11.93
CA GLN A 277 -15.72 -18.42 -10.94
C GLN A 277 -14.44 -17.82 -11.55
N PRO A 278 -14.53 -16.63 -12.17
CA PRO A 278 -13.34 -15.97 -12.69
C PRO A 278 -12.41 -15.55 -11.56
N LEU A 279 -11.10 -15.52 -11.84
CA LEU A 279 -10.08 -15.14 -10.88
C LEU A 279 -9.12 -14.12 -11.49
N ILE A 280 -8.79 -13.08 -10.75
CA ILE A 280 -7.69 -12.17 -11.07
C ILE A 280 -6.64 -12.25 -9.98
N MET A 281 -5.38 -12.46 -10.36
CA MET A 281 -4.23 -12.38 -9.46
C MET A 281 -3.39 -11.14 -9.81
N TYR A 282 -3.09 -10.36 -8.81
CA TYR A 282 -2.16 -9.23 -8.85
C TYR A 282 -0.89 -9.66 -8.15
N ILE A 283 0.21 -9.79 -8.89
CA ILE A 283 1.51 -10.16 -8.34
C ILE A 283 2.48 -8.99 -8.47
N THR A 284 3.15 -8.65 -7.38
CA THR A 284 3.98 -7.45 -7.36
C THR A 284 4.94 -7.41 -6.17
N THR A 285 5.88 -6.48 -6.24
CA THR A 285 6.65 -5.95 -5.10
C THR A 285 6.21 -4.53 -4.81
N ALA A 286 6.74 -3.92 -3.77
CA ALA A 286 6.68 -2.47 -3.59
C ALA A 286 7.34 -1.77 -4.80
N GLY A 287 6.85 -0.59 -5.11
CA GLY A 287 7.33 0.23 -6.20
C GLY A 287 7.42 1.70 -5.80
N THR A 288 7.81 2.52 -6.76
CA THR A 288 7.94 3.98 -6.58
C THR A 288 6.71 4.76 -7.07
N VAL A 289 5.74 4.08 -7.71
CA VAL A 289 4.49 4.70 -8.16
C VAL A 289 3.48 4.67 -7.02
N LEU A 290 3.45 5.72 -6.22
CA LEU A 290 2.59 5.81 -5.03
C LEU A 290 1.17 6.32 -5.31
N ASP A 291 0.87 6.75 -6.55
CA ASP A 291 -0.45 7.19 -7.02
C ASP A 291 -1.11 6.19 -7.99
N GLY A 292 -0.54 4.99 -8.11
CA GLY A 292 -1.03 3.92 -8.98
C GLY A 292 -1.98 2.94 -8.27
N PRO A 293 -2.58 2.02 -9.04
CA PRO A 293 -3.50 1.01 -8.52
C PRO A 293 -2.96 0.16 -7.36
N LEU A 294 -1.64 -0.07 -7.32
CA LEU A 294 -1.03 -0.86 -6.25
C LEU A 294 -1.27 -0.23 -4.88
N MET A 295 -1.11 1.09 -4.75
CA MET A 295 -1.32 1.74 -3.45
C MET A 295 -2.75 1.60 -2.95
N ASP A 296 -3.74 1.79 -3.84
CA ASP A 296 -5.14 1.62 -3.47
C ASP A 296 -5.44 0.16 -3.04
N PHE A 297 -4.86 -0.84 -3.74
CA PHE A 297 -5.01 -2.26 -3.36
C PHE A 297 -4.30 -2.58 -2.05
N TYR A 298 -3.11 -2.03 -1.84
CA TYR A 298 -2.35 -2.21 -0.62
C TYR A 298 -3.08 -1.60 0.59
N GLU A 299 -3.53 -0.34 0.46
CA GLU A 299 -4.27 0.35 1.52
C GLU A 299 -5.59 -0.36 1.86
N ALA A 300 -6.35 -0.79 0.85
CA ALA A 300 -7.55 -1.60 1.06
C ALA A 300 -7.24 -2.94 1.75
N GLY A 301 -6.09 -3.56 1.40
CA GLY A 301 -5.62 -4.78 2.05
C GLY A 301 -5.25 -4.57 3.51
N VAL A 302 -4.54 -3.49 3.83
CA VAL A 302 -4.20 -3.13 5.21
C VAL A 302 -5.47 -2.88 6.02
N GLU A 303 -6.41 -2.07 5.50
CA GLU A 303 -7.68 -1.77 6.15
C GLU A 303 -8.50 -3.05 6.40
N CYS A 304 -8.59 -3.93 5.39
CA CYS A 304 -9.30 -5.20 5.52
C CYS A 304 -8.68 -6.14 6.57
N LEU A 305 -7.35 -6.16 6.66
CA LEU A 305 -6.64 -7.05 7.59
C LEU A 305 -6.57 -6.48 9.01
N GLU A 306 -6.54 -5.16 9.18
CA GLU A 306 -6.53 -4.53 10.51
C GLU A 306 -7.93 -4.47 11.17
N HIS A 307 -9.00 -4.58 10.36
CA HIS A 307 -10.41 -4.53 10.79
C HIS A 307 -11.16 -5.80 10.38
N LEU A 308 -10.69 -6.94 10.87
CA LEU A 308 -11.26 -8.25 10.52
C LEU A 308 -12.75 -8.38 10.88
N GLU A 309 -13.20 -7.70 11.92
CA GLU A 309 -14.58 -7.69 12.41
C GLU A 309 -15.57 -7.05 11.42
N ASP A 310 -15.11 -6.14 10.57
CA ASP A 310 -15.97 -5.40 9.64
C ASP A 310 -16.23 -6.14 8.32
N ASP A 311 -15.62 -7.32 8.12
CA ASP A 311 -15.72 -8.16 6.91
C ASP A 311 -15.52 -7.38 5.59
N LEU A 312 -14.65 -6.38 5.61
CA LEU A 312 -14.30 -5.59 4.44
C LEU A 312 -13.71 -6.48 3.35
N ASP A 313 -14.15 -6.28 2.11
CA ASP A 313 -13.65 -6.96 0.92
C ASP A 313 -13.52 -8.50 1.05
N GLU A 314 -14.63 -9.18 1.36
CA GLU A 314 -14.69 -10.65 1.50
C GLU A 314 -14.19 -11.43 0.27
N ARG A 315 -14.24 -10.81 -0.94
CA ARG A 315 -13.96 -11.48 -2.22
C ARG A 315 -12.51 -11.35 -2.68
N MET A 316 -11.66 -10.68 -1.89
CA MET A 316 -10.23 -10.54 -2.18
C MET A 316 -9.37 -11.18 -1.08
N LEU A 317 -8.39 -11.98 -1.52
CA LEU A 317 -7.36 -12.52 -0.66
C LEU A 317 -6.14 -11.60 -0.73
N TYR A 318 -5.65 -11.22 0.44
CA TYR A 318 -4.45 -10.39 0.59
C TYR A 318 -3.33 -11.21 1.22
N PHE A 319 -2.18 -11.26 0.57
CA PHE A 319 -0.94 -11.79 1.10
C PHE A 319 0.16 -10.73 0.95
N LEU A 320 0.42 -10.00 2.03
CA LEU A 320 1.28 -8.81 2.05
C LEU A 320 2.55 -9.09 2.87
N ALA A 321 3.53 -9.74 2.24
CA ALA A 321 4.80 -10.11 2.87
C ALA A 321 5.81 -8.97 2.76
N GLN A 322 6.17 -8.39 3.90
CA GLN A 322 7.10 -7.28 4.04
C GLN A 322 7.76 -7.28 5.41
N LEU A 323 8.84 -6.54 5.60
CA LEU A 323 9.34 -6.23 6.94
C LEU A 323 8.34 -5.32 7.68
N ASP A 324 8.35 -5.35 9.00
CA ASP A 324 7.50 -4.46 9.81
C ASP A 324 8.18 -3.12 10.10
N ASP A 325 9.51 -3.12 10.23
CA ASP A 325 10.33 -1.92 10.46
C ASP A 325 11.54 -1.95 9.50
N PRO A 326 11.90 -0.85 8.84
CA PRO A 326 13.13 -0.75 8.04
C PRO A 326 14.40 -1.16 8.79
N LYS A 327 14.44 -1.04 10.12
CA LYS A 327 15.57 -1.47 10.96
C LYS A 327 15.78 -2.97 10.96
N GLU A 328 14.75 -3.76 10.67
CA GLU A 328 14.86 -5.22 10.52
C GLU A 328 15.74 -5.63 9.32
N ALA A 329 15.98 -4.70 8.38
CA ALA A 329 16.92 -4.91 7.27
C ALA A 329 18.33 -5.26 7.75
N ASP A 330 18.74 -4.78 8.92
CA ASP A 330 20.02 -5.11 9.53
C ASP A 330 20.02 -6.47 10.27
N ASN A 331 18.89 -7.17 10.30
CA ASN A 331 18.77 -8.51 10.87
C ASN A 331 18.36 -9.54 9.80
N PRO A 332 19.32 -10.23 9.13
CA PRO A 332 19.01 -11.21 8.10
C PRO A 332 18.09 -12.36 8.53
N ASN A 333 17.99 -12.68 9.83
CA ASN A 333 17.01 -13.65 10.32
C ASN A 333 15.55 -13.21 10.04
N MET A 334 15.29 -11.89 10.04
CA MET A 334 13.95 -11.35 9.80
C MET A 334 13.64 -11.15 8.30
N TRP A 335 14.61 -11.33 7.41
CA TRP A 335 14.38 -11.17 5.96
C TRP A 335 13.33 -12.12 5.41
N ILE A 336 13.10 -13.24 6.09
CA ILE A 336 12.04 -14.21 5.73
C ILE A 336 10.64 -13.59 5.79
N LYS A 337 10.41 -12.54 6.61
CA LYS A 337 9.13 -11.82 6.67
C LYS A 337 8.72 -11.24 5.31
N ALA A 338 9.68 -10.68 4.57
CA ALA A 338 9.48 -10.14 3.22
C ALA A 338 9.77 -11.15 2.11
N ASN A 339 10.57 -12.17 2.43
CA ASN A 339 11.06 -13.17 1.49
C ASN A 339 10.75 -14.59 1.98
N PRO A 340 9.48 -15.02 1.90
CA PRO A 340 9.10 -16.33 2.45
C PRO A 340 9.76 -17.52 1.72
N ASN A 341 10.39 -17.30 0.56
CA ASN A 341 11.26 -18.27 -0.12
C ASN A 341 12.76 -18.05 0.18
N LEU A 342 13.10 -17.38 1.28
CA LEU A 342 14.49 -17.04 1.63
C LEU A 342 15.42 -18.27 1.56
N CYS A 343 14.96 -19.43 2.04
CA CYS A 343 15.74 -20.68 2.03
C CYS A 343 16.07 -21.22 0.63
N LEU A 344 15.44 -20.69 -0.42
CA LEU A 344 15.74 -21.01 -1.83
C LEU A 344 16.68 -20.01 -2.49
N MET A 345 17.11 -18.96 -1.78
CA MET A 345 17.97 -17.91 -2.31
C MET A 345 19.42 -18.13 -1.92
N ASP A 346 20.32 -17.49 -2.65
CA ASP A 346 21.74 -17.38 -2.27
C ASP A 346 21.93 -16.27 -1.24
N VAL A 347 21.59 -16.57 0.02
CA VAL A 347 21.53 -15.56 1.07
C VAL A 347 22.92 -15.09 1.52
N VAL A 348 23.94 -15.92 1.39
CA VAL A 348 25.33 -15.53 1.72
C VAL A 348 25.77 -14.36 0.83
N ASN A 349 25.52 -14.46 -0.48
CA ASN A 349 25.80 -13.37 -1.42
C ASN A 349 24.86 -12.19 -1.20
N LEU A 350 23.56 -12.42 -0.94
CA LEU A 350 22.62 -11.33 -0.62
C LEU A 350 23.06 -10.50 0.60
N VAL A 351 23.47 -11.15 1.69
CA VAL A 351 23.97 -10.44 2.90
C VAL A 351 25.27 -9.70 2.57
N THR A 352 26.14 -10.28 1.76
CA THR A 352 27.41 -9.65 1.36
C THR A 352 27.16 -8.39 0.51
N ASP A 353 26.24 -8.46 -0.45
CA ASP A 353 25.84 -7.32 -1.27
C ASP A 353 25.16 -6.24 -0.44
N TYR A 354 24.22 -6.60 0.43
CA TYR A 354 23.58 -5.66 1.34
C TYR A 354 24.57 -4.91 2.23
N LYS A 355 25.59 -5.60 2.79
CA LYS A 355 26.65 -4.95 3.59
C LYS A 355 27.39 -3.88 2.83
N LYS A 356 27.63 -4.10 1.54
CA LYS A 356 28.31 -3.15 0.67
C LYS A 356 27.41 -1.94 0.37
N ASP A 357 26.14 -2.22 0.06
CA ASP A 357 25.20 -1.25 -0.51
C ASP A 357 24.53 -0.39 0.59
N ARG A 358 24.38 -0.90 1.82
CA ARG A 358 23.64 -0.23 2.92
C ARG A 358 24.13 1.16 3.31
N ASN A 359 25.39 1.47 3.00
CA ASN A 359 25.97 2.79 3.27
C ASN A 359 25.70 3.82 2.15
N ASN A 360 25.15 3.38 1.02
CA ASN A 360 24.71 4.24 -0.06
C ASN A 360 23.18 4.41 0.04
N PRO A 361 22.67 5.63 0.30
CA PRO A 361 21.23 5.87 0.49
C PRO A 361 20.37 5.37 -0.66
N GLN A 362 20.81 5.52 -1.91
CA GLN A 362 20.05 5.11 -3.09
C GLN A 362 19.99 3.59 -3.24
N GLU A 363 21.10 2.90 -2.99
CA GLU A 363 21.14 1.43 -3.03
C GLU A 363 20.32 0.85 -1.85
N LEU A 364 20.43 1.44 -0.66
CA LEU A 364 19.62 1.04 0.49
C LEU A 364 18.13 1.21 0.20
N ALA A 365 17.73 2.29 -0.47
CA ALA A 365 16.34 2.50 -0.90
C ALA A 365 15.84 1.38 -1.81
N ASP A 366 16.67 0.95 -2.76
CA ASP A 366 16.33 -0.15 -3.66
C ASP A 366 16.17 -1.48 -2.90
N TRP A 367 17.03 -1.76 -1.92
CA TRP A 367 16.91 -2.90 -1.02
C TRP A 367 15.60 -2.86 -0.23
N ILE A 368 15.31 -1.73 0.43
CA ILE A 368 14.11 -1.51 1.24
C ILE A 368 12.85 -1.74 0.40
N THR A 369 12.82 -1.19 -0.83
CA THR A 369 11.66 -1.28 -1.70
C THR A 369 11.51 -2.67 -2.33
N LYS A 370 12.56 -3.19 -2.95
CA LYS A 370 12.44 -4.34 -3.84
C LYS A 370 12.68 -5.68 -3.14
N GLN A 371 13.57 -5.71 -2.14
CA GLN A 371 13.91 -6.93 -1.43
C GLN A 371 13.11 -7.05 -0.14
N PHE A 372 12.94 -5.95 0.60
CA PHE A 372 12.23 -5.96 1.87
C PHE A 372 10.77 -5.50 1.76
N ASN A 373 10.37 -5.12 0.55
CA ASN A 373 8.98 -4.90 0.16
C ASN A 373 8.29 -3.79 0.96
N LEU A 374 9.06 -2.81 1.41
CA LEU A 374 8.55 -1.61 2.05
C LEU A 374 8.49 -0.47 1.02
N PHE A 375 7.42 0.29 1.03
CA PHE A 375 7.40 1.51 0.24
C PHE A 375 8.42 2.48 0.80
N SER A 376 9.46 2.79 0.02
CA SER A 376 10.47 3.75 0.40
C SER A 376 10.23 5.05 -0.35
N ASP A 377 9.93 6.10 0.39
CA ASP A 377 10.00 7.47 -0.09
C ASP A 377 11.42 8.04 0.08
N ILE A 378 12.45 7.24 -0.31
CA ILE A 378 13.81 7.77 -0.31
C ILE A 378 14.04 8.53 -1.62
N ASP A 379 13.29 9.58 -1.79
CA ASP A 379 13.74 10.79 -2.42
C ASP A 379 14.13 11.72 -1.26
N GLU A 380 15.38 12.15 -1.18
CA GLU A 380 15.85 13.15 -0.18
C GLU A 380 14.98 14.41 -0.17
N LEU A 381 14.15 14.56 -1.20
CA LEU A 381 13.23 15.66 -1.40
C LEU A 381 11.80 15.35 -0.93
N SER A 382 11.46 14.12 -0.51
CA SER A 382 10.13 13.84 0.05
C SER A 382 9.93 14.58 1.37
N PHE A 383 8.76 15.19 1.55
CA PHE A 383 8.42 15.89 2.79
C PHE A 383 8.37 14.93 3.96
N LEU A 384 7.61 13.82 3.81
CA LEU A 384 7.43 12.76 4.80
C LEU A 384 7.52 11.39 4.13
N ASP A 385 7.94 10.38 4.90
CA ASP A 385 7.79 8.97 4.54
C ASP A 385 6.39 8.43 4.96
N MET A 386 5.97 7.31 4.37
CA MET A 386 4.67 6.71 4.65
C MET A 386 4.53 6.23 6.11
N GLN A 387 5.61 5.79 6.74
CA GLN A 387 5.60 5.40 8.15
C GLN A 387 5.27 6.58 9.06
N THR A 388 5.88 7.73 8.79
CA THR A 388 5.59 8.99 9.50
C THR A 388 4.15 9.44 9.26
N ILE A 389 3.64 9.37 8.03
CA ILE A 389 2.25 9.70 7.71
C ILE A 389 1.29 8.80 8.48
N ASN A 390 1.51 7.49 8.48
CA ASN A 390 0.67 6.51 9.17
C ASN A 390 0.71 6.67 10.69
N LYS A 391 1.84 7.04 11.28
CA LYS A 391 1.96 7.36 12.72
C LYS A 391 1.03 8.50 13.15
N ASN A 392 0.72 9.44 12.25
CA ASN A 392 -0.13 10.60 12.49
C ASN A 392 -1.60 10.35 12.13
N ASN A 393 -1.92 9.16 11.59
CA ASN A 393 -3.27 8.79 11.16
C ASN A 393 -4.11 8.31 12.35
N LYS A 394 -4.52 9.25 13.21
CA LYS A 394 -5.34 9.00 14.41
C LYS A 394 -6.76 9.50 14.20
N SER A 395 -7.74 8.81 14.78
CA SER A 395 -9.15 9.25 14.77
C SER A 395 -9.42 10.36 15.79
N VAL A 396 -10.41 11.19 15.50
CA VAL A 396 -10.81 12.34 16.30
C VAL A 396 -12.30 12.25 16.62
N LYS A 397 -12.67 12.59 17.86
CA LYS A 397 -14.06 12.84 18.24
C LYS A 397 -14.35 14.32 18.04
N TRP A 398 -15.04 14.67 16.96
CA TRP A 398 -15.29 16.06 16.57
C TRP A 398 -16.14 16.85 17.59
N ASP A 399 -16.95 16.18 18.39
CA ASP A 399 -17.72 16.83 19.47
C ASP A 399 -16.82 17.51 20.51
N ASP A 400 -15.60 17.01 20.72
CA ASP A 400 -14.64 17.60 21.65
C ASP A 400 -14.05 18.93 21.14
N PHE A 401 -14.23 19.22 19.85
CA PHE A 401 -13.72 20.42 19.19
C PHE A 401 -14.80 21.50 18.95
N LYS A 402 -16.07 21.22 19.25
CA LYS A 402 -17.13 22.22 19.11
C LYS A 402 -16.81 23.47 19.91
N GLN A 403 -16.98 24.63 19.29
CA GLN A 403 -16.67 25.96 19.83
C GLN A 403 -15.19 26.18 20.22
N LYS A 404 -14.28 25.28 19.83
CA LYS A 404 -12.83 25.50 19.98
C LYS A 404 -12.32 26.48 18.92
N GLU A 405 -11.27 27.19 19.31
CA GLU A 405 -10.58 28.13 18.43
C GLU A 405 -9.73 27.39 17.39
N CYS A 406 -9.82 27.83 16.15
CA CYS A 406 -9.02 27.30 15.04
C CYS A 406 -8.59 28.41 14.09
N ILE A 407 -7.53 28.10 13.33
CA ILE A 407 -7.10 28.89 12.16
C ILE A 407 -7.58 28.13 10.93
N ALA A 408 -8.05 28.88 9.93
CA ALA A 408 -8.43 28.30 8.65
C ALA A 408 -7.43 28.66 7.55
N GLY A 409 -7.37 27.80 6.53
CA GLY A 409 -6.59 28.06 5.31
C GLY A 409 -7.32 27.58 4.08
N PHE A 410 -6.98 28.14 2.91
CA PHE A 410 -7.43 27.60 1.64
C PHE A 410 -6.41 27.82 0.52
N ASP A 411 -6.51 26.95 -0.49
CA ASP A 411 -5.79 27.03 -1.77
C ASP A 411 -6.79 26.82 -2.90
N LEU A 412 -6.89 27.80 -3.83
CA LEU A 412 -7.89 27.82 -4.89
C LEU A 412 -7.30 27.42 -6.24
N SER A 413 -7.98 26.51 -6.91
CA SER A 413 -7.71 26.14 -8.29
C SER A 413 -8.95 26.26 -9.15
N GLU A 414 -8.81 26.78 -10.38
CA GLU A 414 -9.96 27.00 -11.27
C GLU A 414 -10.37 25.74 -12.03
N THR A 415 -9.43 24.96 -12.58
CA THR A 415 -9.77 23.96 -13.60
C THR A 415 -9.15 22.57 -13.45
N GLU A 416 -7.84 22.44 -13.19
CA GLU A 416 -7.13 21.16 -13.27
C GLU A 416 -6.71 20.58 -11.90
N ASP A 417 -6.49 21.43 -10.92
CA ASP A 417 -6.11 21.05 -9.57
C ASP A 417 -7.35 21.01 -8.66
N PHE A 418 -7.20 20.53 -7.44
CA PHE A 418 -8.26 20.62 -6.45
C PHE A 418 -8.31 22.04 -5.86
N THR A 419 -9.49 22.50 -5.52
CA THR A 419 -9.65 23.58 -4.56
C THR A 419 -9.75 22.96 -3.18
N SER A 420 -8.99 23.45 -2.21
CA SER A 420 -8.92 22.85 -0.88
C SER A 420 -9.02 23.91 0.22
N ALA A 421 -9.63 23.53 1.33
CA ALA A 421 -9.68 24.32 2.56
C ALA A 421 -9.48 23.42 3.78
N ASP A 422 -8.98 24.01 4.85
CA ASP A 422 -8.79 23.33 6.11
C ASP A 422 -9.12 24.20 7.33
N LEU A 423 -9.29 23.52 8.46
CA LEU A 423 -9.31 24.10 9.81
C LEU A 423 -8.22 23.42 10.63
N GLU A 424 -7.39 24.19 11.27
CA GLU A 424 -6.29 23.73 12.11
C GLU A 424 -6.50 24.15 13.55
N PHE A 425 -6.59 23.17 14.46
CA PHE A 425 -6.85 23.35 15.89
C PHE A 425 -5.55 23.12 16.67
N PRO A 426 -4.89 24.16 17.21
CA PRO A 426 -3.71 24.00 18.04
C PRO A 426 -4.10 23.52 19.44
N ILE A 427 -3.46 22.43 19.92
CA ILE A 427 -3.60 21.92 21.28
C ILE A 427 -2.32 22.31 22.04
N PHE A 428 -2.39 23.39 22.78
CA PHE A 428 -1.22 24.00 23.39
C PHE A 428 -0.59 23.13 24.48
N GLU A 429 -1.37 22.32 25.19
CA GLU A 429 -0.92 21.48 26.29
C GLU A 429 -0.01 20.36 25.83
N THR A 430 -0.28 19.76 24.69
CA THR A 430 0.49 18.63 24.12
C THR A 430 1.39 19.04 22.97
N GLY A 431 1.18 20.24 22.42
CA GLY A 431 1.82 20.72 21.20
C GLY A 431 1.33 19.99 19.94
N GLU A 432 0.19 19.31 20.03
CA GLU A 432 -0.45 18.66 18.87
C GLU A 432 -1.28 19.68 18.06
N ILE A 433 -1.52 19.34 16.80
CA ILE A 433 -2.49 20.03 15.95
C ILE A 433 -3.47 19.02 15.38
N VAL A 434 -4.74 19.40 15.32
CA VAL A 434 -5.80 18.60 14.70
C VAL A 434 -6.28 19.31 13.45
N VAL A 435 -6.41 18.58 12.33
CA VAL A 435 -6.71 19.15 11.01
C VAL A 435 -8.02 18.57 10.47
N ILE A 436 -8.93 19.44 10.05
CA ILE A 436 -10.06 19.11 9.18
C ILE A 436 -9.70 19.63 7.79
N SER A 437 -9.63 18.75 6.79
CA SER A 437 -9.38 19.13 5.40
C SER A 437 -10.56 18.72 4.51
N HIS A 438 -10.93 19.60 3.57
CA HIS A 438 -11.97 19.34 2.58
C HIS A 438 -11.55 19.89 1.22
N SER A 439 -11.96 19.19 0.16
CA SER A 439 -11.61 19.60 -1.20
C SER A 439 -12.81 19.56 -2.15
N TRP A 440 -12.69 20.31 -3.22
CA TRP A 440 -13.68 20.40 -4.29
C TRP A 440 -13.04 20.15 -5.65
N ILE A 441 -13.80 19.53 -6.54
CA ILE A 441 -13.41 19.26 -7.92
C ILE A 441 -14.61 19.44 -8.84
N SER A 442 -14.39 19.95 -10.05
CA SER A 442 -15.48 20.10 -11.03
C SER A 442 -15.94 18.74 -11.58
N LYS A 443 -17.21 18.64 -11.96
CA LYS A 443 -17.77 17.43 -12.57
C LYS A 443 -17.01 17.02 -13.83
N VAL A 444 -16.62 17.97 -14.65
CA VAL A 444 -15.85 17.68 -15.88
C VAL A 444 -14.48 17.10 -15.55
N ARG A 445 -13.79 17.62 -14.55
CA ARG A 445 -12.49 17.09 -14.10
C ARG A 445 -12.66 15.70 -13.48
N TYR A 446 -13.69 15.51 -12.63
CA TYR A 446 -14.04 14.22 -12.06
C TYR A 446 -14.30 13.16 -13.14
N ASP A 447 -15.07 13.52 -14.21
CA ASP A 447 -15.39 12.58 -15.29
C ASP A 447 -14.18 12.18 -16.15
N LYS A 448 -13.18 13.05 -16.24
CA LYS A 448 -11.93 12.81 -16.97
C LYS A 448 -10.86 12.06 -16.14
N ASP A 449 -11.05 11.94 -14.82
CA ASP A 449 -10.05 11.30 -13.97
C ASP A 449 -9.94 9.81 -14.24
N ASN A 450 -8.71 9.33 -14.36
CA ASN A 450 -8.42 7.92 -14.62
C ASN A 450 -8.64 7.03 -13.37
N ASN A 451 -8.68 7.64 -12.17
CA ASN A 451 -8.84 6.93 -10.90
C ASN A 451 -10.14 7.33 -10.18
N LYS A 452 -11.28 7.06 -10.84
CA LYS A 452 -12.60 7.36 -10.28
C LYS A 452 -12.89 6.63 -8.98
N GLN A 453 -12.36 5.41 -8.82
CA GLN A 453 -12.58 4.62 -7.61
C GLN A 453 -12.04 5.35 -6.37
N ARG A 454 -10.86 5.95 -6.47
CA ARG A 454 -10.28 6.78 -5.41
C ARG A 454 -11.12 8.03 -5.13
N LEU A 455 -11.54 8.75 -6.17
CA LEU A 455 -12.40 9.92 -6.00
C LEU A 455 -13.76 9.56 -5.38
N ASP A 456 -14.33 8.39 -5.72
CA ASP A 456 -15.57 7.90 -5.13
C ASP A 456 -15.41 7.53 -3.65
N ALA A 457 -14.26 6.95 -3.27
CA ALA A 457 -13.93 6.68 -1.88
C ALA A 457 -13.86 7.98 -1.06
N TRP A 458 -13.17 9.01 -1.57
CA TRP A 458 -13.10 10.31 -0.90
C TRP A 458 -14.44 11.05 -0.80
N LYS A 459 -15.31 10.89 -1.80
CA LYS A 459 -16.70 11.39 -1.73
C LYS A 459 -17.49 10.67 -0.63
N LYS A 460 -17.36 9.35 -0.54
CA LYS A 460 -18.03 8.54 0.49
C LYS A 460 -17.53 8.89 1.89
N GLU A 461 -16.23 9.15 2.03
CA GLU A 461 -15.61 9.62 3.27
C GLU A 461 -16.08 11.04 3.66
N GLY A 462 -16.56 11.84 2.72
CA GLY A 462 -16.97 13.23 2.94
C GLY A 462 -15.82 14.25 2.86
N SER A 463 -14.63 13.84 2.41
CA SER A 463 -13.47 14.72 2.22
C SER A 463 -13.42 15.39 0.85
N LEU A 464 -14.24 14.94 -0.12
CA LEU A 464 -14.33 15.48 -1.47
C LEU A 464 -15.76 15.81 -1.89
N THR A 465 -15.97 17.02 -2.39
CA THR A 465 -17.21 17.44 -3.05
C THR A 465 -16.99 17.62 -4.56
N VAL A 466 -17.85 16.99 -5.37
CA VAL A 466 -17.87 17.18 -6.82
C VAL A 466 -18.90 18.26 -7.18
N THR A 467 -18.42 19.40 -7.66
CA THR A 467 -19.28 20.55 -8.02
C THR A 467 -19.77 20.42 -9.48
N PRO A 468 -20.97 20.90 -9.80
CA PRO A 468 -21.46 20.92 -11.18
C PRO A 468 -20.58 21.79 -12.11
N GLY A 469 -20.58 21.48 -13.41
CA GLY A 469 -19.90 22.31 -14.41
C GLY A 469 -18.44 21.96 -14.67
N SER A 470 -17.72 22.88 -15.29
CA SER A 470 -16.35 22.72 -15.78
C SER A 470 -15.28 23.35 -14.89
N TYR A 471 -15.68 24.12 -13.90
CA TYR A 471 -14.82 24.73 -12.89
C TYR A 471 -15.45 24.60 -11.50
N VAL A 472 -14.67 24.81 -10.45
CA VAL A 472 -15.17 24.86 -9.08
C VAL A 472 -15.75 26.24 -8.82
N ASP A 473 -17.06 26.32 -8.55
CA ASP A 473 -17.68 27.55 -8.07
C ASP A 473 -17.26 27.80 -6.61
N PHE A 474 -16.58 28.89 -6.35
CA PHE A 474 -16.08 29.22 -5.01
C PHE A 474 -17.20 29.54 -3.99
N GLN A 475 -18.47 29.62 -4.43
CA GLN A 475 -19.60 29.65 -3.51
C GLN A 475 -19.64 28.42 -2.59
N TYR A 476 -19.22 27.24 -3.09
CA TYR A 476 -19.11 26.03 -2.26
C TYR A 476 -18.08 26.16 -1.14
N VAL A 477 -16.98 26.88 -1.40
CA VAL A 477 -15.94 27.14 -0.39
C VAL A 477 -16.46 28.14 0.65
N TYR A 478 -17.15 29.21 0.19
CA TYR A 478 -17.80 30.18 1.06
C TYR A 478 -18.80 29.48 1.99
N ASP A 479 -19.72 28.69 1.44
CA ASP A 479 -20.75 27.99 2.19
C ASP A 479 -20.13 27.05 3.25
N TRP A 480 -19.04 26.38 2.88
CA TRP A 480 -18.32 25.51 3.81
C TRP A 480 -17.76 26.28 5.02
N PHE A 481 -17.11 27.43 4.81
CA PHE A 481 -16.63 28.26 5.91
C PHE A 481 -17.76 28.79 6.79
N VAL A 482 -18.87 29.22 6.18
CA VAL A 482 -20.05 29.66 6.91
C VAL A 482 -20.65 28.52 7.75
N GLU A 483 -20.72 27.32 7.22
CA GLU A 483 -21.19 26.16 8.00
C GLU A 483 -20.24 25.80 9.13
N ARG A 484 -18.93 25.73 8.85
CA ARG A 484 -17.93 25.43 9.87
C ARG A 484 -17.87 26.48 10.99
N SER A 485 -18.12 27.75 10.68
CA SER A 485 -18.15 28.82 11.70
C SER A 485 -19.29 28.69 12.70
N LYS A 486 -20.35 27.94 12.38
CA LYS A 486 -21.43 27.63 13.33
C LYS A 486 -20.99 26.59 14.37
N GLU A 487 -20.05 25.71 14.00
CA GLU A 487 -19.56 24.63 14.86
C GLU A 487 -18.29 25.02 15.60
N TYR A 488 -17.40 25.77 14.95
CA TYR A 488 -16.05 26.08 15.43
C TYR A 488 -15.80 27.59 15.44
N LYS A 489 -14.91 28.04 16.33
CA LYS A 489 -14.54 29.46 16.40
C LYS A 489 -13.33 29.75 15.49
N ILE A 490 -13.59 30.10 14.24
CA ILE A 490 -12.56 30.46 13.27
C ILE A 490 -12.02 31.84 13.61
N LEU A 491 -10.77 31.94 14.06
CA LEU A 491 -10.13 33.20 14.47
C LEU A 491 -9.73 34.05 13.25
N ARG A 492 -9.20 33.40 12.22
CA ARG A 492 -8.82 34.02 10.94
C ARG A 492 -8.69 32.96 9.85
N ILE A 493 -8.71 33.41 8.60
CA ILE A 493 -8.54 32.58 7.41
C ILE A 493 -7.32 33.07 6.65
N ARG A 494 -6.32 32.16 6.44
CA ARG A 494 -5.13 32.42 5.63
C ARG A 494 -5.33 31.94 4.21
N TYR A 495 -4.81 32.69 3.23
CA TYR A 495 -5.02 32.37 1.82
C TYR A 495 -3.87 32.83 0.93
N ASP A 496 -3.71 32.15 -0.22
CA ASP A 496 -2.93 32.68 -1.34
C ASP A 496 -3.75 33.72 -2.12
N ARG A 497 -3.16 34.86 -2.42
CA ARG A 497 -3.80 35.96 -3.14
C ARG A 497 -4.29 35.56 -4.53
N ARG A 498 -3.73 34.54 -5.12
CA ARG A 498 -4.08 34.12 -6.49
C ARG A 498 -5.54 33.63 -6.55
N ASN A 499 -6.32 34.16 -7.47
CA ASN A 499 -7.73 33.80 -7.73
C ASN A 499 -8.72 34.00 -6.55
N SER A 500 -8.32 34.69 -5.47
CA SER A 500 -9.12 34.76 -4.24
C SER A 500 -9.94 36.04 -4.05
N LEU A 501 -9.83 37.05 -4.93
CA LEU A 501 -10.39 38.37 -4.69
C LEU A 501 -11.89 38.39 -4.38
N VAL A 502 -12.71 37.67 -5.15
CA VAL A 502 -14.17 37.65 -4.99
C VAL A 502 -14.54 36.90 -3.72
N LEU A 503 -13.99 35.71 -3.51
CA LEU A 503 -14.24 34.91 -2.31
C LEU A 503 -13.80 35.64 -1.04
N ASN A 504 -12.65 36.29 -1.05
CA ASN A 504 -12.15 37.09 0.07
C ASN A 504 -13.14 38.21 0.44
N GLN A 505 -13.66 38.95 -0.54
CA GLN A 505 -14.62 40.00 -0.21
C GLN A 505 -15.89 39.44 0.41
N GLN A 506 -16.42 38.34 -0.12
CA GLN A 506 -17.60 37.67 0.44
C GLN A 506 -17.37 37.20 1.88
N LEU A 507 -16.18 36.62 2.18
CA LEU A 507 -15.83 36.18 3.53
C LEU A 507 -15.63 37.34 4.49
N ILE A 508 -15.05 38.47 4.05
CA ILE A 508 -14.94 39.71 4.83
C ILE A 508 -16.34 40.27 5.14
N ASP A 509 -17.20 40.33 4.13
CA ASP A 509 -18.56 40.85 4.27
C ASP A 509 -19.41 40.00 5.26
N TYR A 510 -19.12 38.71 5.36
CA TYR A 510 -19.72 37.82 6.37
C TYR A 510 -19.17 38.07 7.77
N GLY A 511 -17.95 38.62 7.91
CA GLY A 511 -17.33 38.94 9.19
C GLY A 511 -16.06 38.13 9.52
N PHE A 512 -15.51 37.36 8.59
CA PHE A 512 -14.24 36.67 8.79
C PHE A 512 -13.04 37.62 8.70
N ILE A 513 -12.03 37.36 9.52
CA ILE A 513 -10.72 38.04 9.42
C ILE A 513 -9.88 37.33 8.38
N MET A 514 -9.58 38.02 7.30
CA MET A 514 -8.81 37.49 6.18
C MET A 514 -7.36 38.00 6.21
N GLU A 515 -6.40 37.08 6.10
CA GLU A 515 -4.97 37.42 6.09
C GLU A 515 -4.22 36.70 4.97
N GLU A 516 -3.48 37.44 4.15
CA GLU A 516 -2.69 36.88 3.06
C GLU A 516 -1.50 36.08 3.61
N ALA A 517 -1.34 34.82 3.16
CA ALA A 517 -0.13 34.03 3.30
C ALA A 517 0.73 34.25 2.04
N ARG A 518 1.71 35.16 2.15
CA ARG A 518 2.60 35.46 1.02
C ARG A 518 3.37 34.22 0.60
N GLN A 519 3.24 33.85 -0.65
CA GLN A 519 3.92 32.68 -1.19
C GLN A 519 5.41 32.96 -1.37
N GLY A 520 6.24 32.13 -0.81
CA GLY A 520 7.69 32.22 -0.91
C GLY A 520 8.45 31.70 0.31
N HIS A 521 9.72 31.39 0.11
CA HIS A 521 10.60 30.76 1.10
C HIS A 521 10.68 31.51 2.44
N LEU A 522 10.61 32.84 2.43
CA LEU A 522 10.70 33.66 3.65
C LEU A 522 9.47 33.50 4.56
N THR A 523 8.29 33.36 3.99
CA THR A 523 7.05 33.24 4.77
C THR A 523 6.76 31.78 5.11
N LEU A 524 6.90 30.87 4.16
CA LEU A 524 6.48 29.48 4.30
C LEU A 524 7.57 28.54 4.82
N GLY A 525 8.85 28.92 4.74
CA GLY A 525 9.96 28.05 5.12
C GLY A 525 9.97 27.67 6.61
N GLY A 526 9.66 28.62 7.49
CA GLY A 526 9.52 28.38 8.94
C GLY A 526 8.34 27.44 9.27
N PRO A 527 7.11 27.76 8.83
CA PRO A 527 5.95 26.90 8.98
C PRO A 527 6.16 25.50 8.39
N MET A 528 6.77 25.39 7.22
CA MET A 528 7.10 24.11 6.59
C MET A 528 8.00 23.23 7.45
N LYS A 529 9.00 23.84 8.09
CA LYS A 529 9.90 23.16 8.99
C LYS A 529 9.19 22.72 10.28
N ASP A 530 8.38 23.57 10.88
CA ASP A 530 7.59 23.25 12.08
C ASP A 530 6.61 22.11 11.81
N LEU A 531 5.87 22.14 10.68
CA LEU A 531 5.01 21.04 10.27
C LEU A 531 5.78 19.72 10.16
N LYS A 532 6.94 19.71 9.52
CA LYS A 532 7.77 18.51 9.38
C LYS A 532 8.17 17.96 10.76
N GLU A 533 8.62 18.80 11.67
CA GLU A 533 9.00 18.39 13.02
C GLU A 533 7.80 17.83 13.82
N ARG A 534 6.60 18.42 13.67
CA ARG A 534 5.37 17.91 14.29
C ARG A 534 4.96 16.57 13.72
N PHE A 535 5.01 16.37 12.40
CA PHE A 535 4.74 15.07 11.79
C PHE A 535 5.72 14.01 12.28
N LEU A 536 7.02 14.27 12.28
CA LEU A 536 8.05 13.35 12.79
C LEU A 536 7.82 12.98 14.26
N SER A 537 7.31 13.93 15.06
CA SER A 537 6.99 13.73 16.47
C SER A 537 5.62 13.07 16.72
N GLY A 538 4.82 12.78 15.68
CA GLY A 538 3.47 12.18 15.80
C GLY A 538 2.43 13.13 16.39
N LYS A 539 2.60 14.44 16.18
CA LYS A 539 1.79 15.52 16.75
C LYS A 539 0.79 16.16 15.78
N VAL A 540 0.58 15.59 14.60
CA VAL A 540 -0.42 16.04 13.64
C VAL A 540 -1.51 14.98 13.53
N ILE A 541 -2.75 15.35 13.77
CA ILE A 541 -3.89 14.43 13.75
C ILE A 541 -4.85 14.88 12.65
N PHE A 542 -5.09 14.04 11.64
CA PHE A 542 -5.95 14.37 10.50
C PHE A 542 -7.10 13.37 10.28
N ASN A 543 -7.55 12.75 11.38
CA ASN A 543 -8.74 11.91 11.45
C ASN A 543 -8.82 10.79 10.41
N ASN A 544 -7.72 10.12 10.13
CA ASN A 544 -7.64 9.01 9.16
C ASN A 544 -8.08 9.39 7.73
N SER A 545 -8.11 10.68 7.37
CA SER A 545 -8.53 11.14 6.05
C SER A 545 -7.63 10.56 4.95
N LYS A 546 -8.24 9.71 4.10
CA LYS A 546 -7.54 9.06 2.97
C LYS A 546 -7.07 10.10 1.95
N MET A 547 -7.87 11.13 1.71
CA MET A 547 -7.53 12.20 0.78
C MET A 547 -6.37 13.05 1.31
N PHE A 548 -6.39 13.41 2.59
CA PHE A 548 -5.32 14.21 3.18
C PHE A 548 -4.00 13.44 3.24
N ARG A 549 -4.04 12.13 3.56
CA ARG A 549 -2.89 11.22 3.49
C ARG A 549 -2.28 11.20 2.10
N TRP A 550 -3.12 11.14 1.06
CA TRP A 550 -2.65 11.20 -0.33
C TRP A 550 -1.97 12.53 -0.66
N TYR A 551 -2.49 13.67 -0.20
CA TYR A 551 -1.80 14.95 -0.36
C TYR A 551 -0.41 14.93 0.28
N LEU A 552 -0.31 14.45 1.52
CA LEU A 552 0.97 14.36 2.25
C LEU A 552 2.02 13.52 1.51
N SER A 553 1.61 12.40 0.92
CA SER A 553 2.52 11.53 0.15
C SER A 553 3.00 12.15 -1.17
N ASN A 554 2.35 13.21 -1.65
CA ASN A 554 2.69 13.90 -2.90
C ASN A 554 3.65 15.09 -2.70
N VAL A 555 3.84 15.54 -1.46
CA VAL A 555 4.65 16.73 -1.17
C VAL A 555 6.13 16.42 -1.28
N LYS A 556 6.83 17.18 -2.11
CA LYS A 556 8.29 17.22 -2.15
C LYS A 556 8.82 18.55 -1.67
N LEU A 557 10.08 18.55 -1.26
CA LEU A 557 10.78 19.72 -0.79
C LEU A 557 11.67 20.28 -1.91
N GLU A 558 11.49 21.54 -2.22
CA GLU A 558 12.44 22.31 -3.00
C GLU A 558 13.21 23.24 -2.05
N LYS A 559 14.55 23.25 -2.15
CA LYS A 559 15.41 24.10 -1.35
C LYS A 559 15.89 25.28 -2.19
N ASP A 560 15.80 26.49 -1.64
CA ASP A 560 16.47 27.63 -2.21
C ASP A 560 17.98 27.63 -1.89
N ARG A 561 18.70 28.63 -2.42
CA ARG A 561 20.15 28.81 -2.15
C ARG A 561 20.48 29.05 -0.66
N ASN A 562 19.50 29.45 0.13
CA ASN A 562 19.63 29.73 1.56
C ASN A 562 19.11 28.55 2.43
N SER A 563 18.87 27.39 1.83
CA SER A 563 18.33 26.18 2.48
C SER A 563 16.94 26.34 3.09
N ASN A 564 16.14 27.32 2.64
CA ASN A 564 14.73 27.39 2.98
C ASN A 564 13.92 26.41 2.14
N TRP A 565 12.91 25.82 2.74
CA TRP A 565 12.10 24.79 2.10
C TRP A 565 10.79 25.36 1.55
N MET A 566 10.41 24.88 0.37
CA MET A 566 9.10 25.11 -0.22
C MET A 566 8.50 23.78 -0.65
N PRO A 567 7.16 23.61 -0.56
CA PRO A 567 6.50 22.44 -1.10
C PRO A 567 6.46 22.52 -2.63
N THR A 568 6.74 21.38 -3.27
CA THR A 568 6.59 21.23 -4.72
C THR A 568 5.88 19.91 -5.04
N LYS A 569 5.34 19.81 -6.24
CA LYS A 569 4.67 18.60 -6.73
C LYS A 569 5.70 17.63 -7.32
N GLN A 570 5.60 16.35 -7.03
CA GLN A 570 6.44 15.34 -7.65
C GLN A 570 6.22 15.24 -9.18
N SER A 571 4.98 15.42 -9.62
CA SER A 571 4.57 15.43 -11.03
C SER A 571 3.26 16.23 -11.20
N LYS A 572 2.86 16.48 -12.44
CA LYS A 572 1.57 17.17 -12.73
C LYS A 572 0.33 16.42 -12.23
N SER A 573 0.40 15.10 -12.12
CA SER A 573 -0.69 14.27 -11.62
C SER A 573 -0.76 14.21 -10.09
N ARG A 574 0.34 14.53 -9.40
CA ARG A 574 0.42 14.52 -7.93
C ARG A 574 0.08 15.88 -7.38
N LYS A 575 -1.10 15.96 -6.81
CA LYS A 575 -1.64 17.21 -6.27
C LYS A 575 -1.29 17.35 -4.79
N ILE A 576 -1.10 18.60 -4.34
CA ILE A 576 -0.74 18.93 -2.94
C ILE A 576 -1.66 20.01 -2.34
N ASP A 577 -2.81 20.26 -2.97
CA ASP A 577 -3.67 21.42 -2.71
C ASP A 577 -4.18 21.43 -1.26
N GLY A 578 -4.56 20.27 -0.69
CA GLY A 578 -4.92 20.17 0.73
C GLY A 578 -3.76 20.43 1.68
N PHE A 579 -2.54 20.04 1.30
CA PHE A 579 -1.36 20.39 2.08
C PHE A 579 -1.01 21.89 1.96
N ALA A 580 -1.21 22.50 0.78
CA ALA A 580 -1.00 23.92 0.59
C ALA A 580 -1.98 24.76 1.42
N ALA A 581 -3.25 24.33 1.51
CA ALA A 581 -4.23 24.93 2.41
C ALA A 581 -3.77 24.88 3.87
N LEU A 582 -3.34 23.70 4.36
CA LEU A 582 -2.79 23.54 5.71
C LEU A 582 -1.55 24.41 5.94
N LEU A 583 -0.63 24.50 4.98
CA LEU A 583 0.56 25.32 5.12
C LEU A 583 0.21 26.82 5.25
N ASN A 584 -0.85 27.27 4.55
CA ASN A 584 -1.35 28.63 4.70
C ASN A 584 -1.89 28.89 6.11
N SER A 585 -2.74 28.03 6.69
CA SER A 585 -3.25 28.18 8.07
C SER A 585 -2.13 28.11 9.10
N HIS A 586 -1.17 27.19 8.88
CA HIS A 586 -0.08 26.92 9.81
C HIS A 586 0.86 28.13 10.05
N VAL A 587 0.92 29.07 9.12
CA VAL A 587 1.64 30.35 9.34
C VAL A 587 1.17 31.02 10.63
N SER A 588 -0.15 31.11 10.86
CA SER A 588 -0.71 31.70 12.09
C SER A 588 -0.59 30.78 13.31
N VAL A 589 -0.67 29.48 13.12
CA VAL A 589 -0.58 28.51 14.22
C VAL A 589 0.83 28.53 14.85
N VAL A 590 1.87 28.64 14.04
CA VAL A 590 3.25 28.83 14.53
C VAL A 590 3.37 30.10 15.36
N GLU A 591 2.78 31.22 14.91
CA GLU A 591 2.75 32.48 15.66
C GLU A 591 2.03 32.32 17.01
N MET A 592 0.91 31.58 17.06
CA MET A 592 0.16 31.32 18.29
C MET A 592 0.99 30.50 19.29
N PHE A 593 1.66 29.44 18.87
CA PHE A 593 2.55 28.65 19.73
C PHE A 593 3.72 29.49 20.25
N ALA A 594 4.34 30.32 19.39
CA ALA A 594 5.43 31.20 19.78
C ALA A 594 5.02 32.27 20.80
N ASN A 595 3.81 32.83 20.68
CA ASN A 595 3.30 33.83 21.62
C ASN A 595 2.95 33.20 22.97
N LYS A 596 2.35 32.00 23.00
CA LYS A 596 2.03 31.30 24.25
C LYS A 596 3.29 30.83 24.99
N SER A 597 4.36 30.48 24.29
CA SER A 597 5.65 30.09 24.89
C SER A 597 6.41 31.26 25.52
N LYS A 598 6.12 32.50 25.12
CA LYS A 598 6.74 33.70 25.71
C LYS A 598 6.14 34.12 27.05
N GLY A 599 5.09 33.39 27.52
CA GLY A 599 4.31 33.77 28.69
C GLY A 599 3.54 35.07 28.45
N ASP A 600 2.50 35.34 29.22
CA ASP A 600 1.76 36.62 29.25
C ASP A 600 2.74 37.79 29.59
N ALA A 601 3.59 38.16 28.66
CA ALA A 601 4.18 39.48 28.68
C ALA A 601 3.01 40.43 28.39
N THR A 602 2.40 40.92 29.40
CA THR A 602 1.49 42.06 29.36
C THR A 602 2.24 43.19 28.67
N VAL A 603 1.94 43.38 27.37
CA VAL A 603 2.44 44.56 26.65
C VAL A 603 1.64 45.73 27.23
N THR A 604 2.19 46.37 28.24
CA THR A 604 1.64 47.62 28.75
C THR A 604 1.95 48.66 27.68
N TYR A 605 0.93 49.05 26.92
CA TYR A 605 1.04 50.23 26.05
C TYR A 605 1.12 51.46 26.92
N TYR A 606 2.31 52.04 27.04
CA TYR A 606 2.46 53.38 27.57
C TYR A 606 2.04 54.36 26.49
N SER A 607 1.12 55.24 26.78
CA SER A 607 0.85 56.39 25.93
C SER A 607 2.09 57.32 25.93
N VAL A 608 2.19 58.17 24.93
CA VAL A 608 3.30 59.16 24.85
C VAL A 608 3.27 60.05 26.12
N ASP A 609 2.09 60.29 26.71
CA ASP A 609 1.92 61.07 27.92
C ASP A 609 2.40 60.30 29.18
N ASP A 610 2.30 58.98 29.20
CA ASP A 610 2.84 58.14 30.30
C ASP A 610 4.37 58.15 30.32
N LEU A 611 5.00 58.19 29.11
CA LEU A 611 6.46 58.23 28.96
C LEU A 611 7.06 59.64 29.28
N LEU A 612 6.26 60.67 29.16
CA LEU A 612 6.70 62.05 29.50
C LEU A 612 6.56 62.37 31.00
N ASN A 613 5.82 61.52 31.74
CA ASN A 613 5.61 61.68 33.19
C ASN A 613 6.39 60.66 34.05
N MET A 614 7.26 59.84 33.44
CA MET A 614 8.29 58.97 34.07
C MET A 614 9.66 59.64 34.04
#